data_6a20346eec07266581f6283bad13c99f
#
_entry.id   6a20346eec07266581f6283bad13c99f
#
_cell.length_a   1.000
_cell.length_b   1.000
_cell.length_c   1.000
_cell.angle_alpha   90.00
_cell.angle_beta   90.00
_cell.angle_gamma   90.00
#
_symmetry.space_group_name_H-M   'P 1'
#
loop_
_entity.id
_entity.type
_entity.pdbx_description
1 polymer ?
#
loop_
_entity_poly.entity_id
_entity_poly.type
_entity_poly.pdbx_seq_one_letter_code
_entity_poly.pdbx_strand_id
1 'polypeptide(L)'
;MSKEAVLNELNSQVGSLIHQSEWIDISQEKIDAFADATEDHQWIHIDPARAAEESPFKATIAHGYFTLSLYPKLRGPSQLWVER
;
A
#
# COMPACT_ATOMS: atom_id res chain seq x y z
N MET A 1 20.79 14.57 3.74
CA MET A 1 21.84 13.56 3.96
C MET A 1 22.58 13.27 2.67
N SER A 2 23.88 13.02 2.75
CA SER A 2 24.62 12.55 1.59
C SER A 2 24.24 11.11 1.25
N LYS A 3 24.54 10.69 0.02
CA LYS A 3 24.27 9.33 -0.42
C LYS A 3 25.00 8.30 0.44
N GLU A 4 26.26 8.57 0.78
CA GLU A 4 27.05 7.66 1.62
C GLU A 4 26.49 7.55 3.04
N ALA A 5 26.06 8.66 3.63
CA ALA A 5 25.45 8.66 4.96
C ALA A 5 24.14 7.85 4.95
N VAL A 6 23.33 7.98 3.90
CA VAL A 6 22.10 7.22 3.76
C VAL A 6 22.38 5.72 3.65
N LEU A 7 23.37 5.34 2.83
CA LEU A 7 23.72 3.93 2.66
C LEU A 7 24.26 3.32 3.96
N ASN A 8 25.08 4.06 4.69
CA ASN A 8 25.60 3.60 5.97
C ASN A 8 24.48 3.42 7.00
N GLU A 9 23.54 4.37 7.05
CA GLU A 9 22.40 4.27 7.95
C GLU A 9 21.53 3.06 7.61
N LEU A 10 21.24 2.83 6.33
CA LEU A 10 20.47 1.68 5.89
C LEU A 10 21.17 0.36 6.22
N ASN A 11 22.48 0.30 6.02
CA ASN A 11 23.26 -0.90 6.35
C ASN A 11 23.23 -1.18 7.86
N SER A 12 23.27 -0.16 8.70
CA SER A 12 23.22 -0.34 10.15
C SER A 12 21.86 -0.86 10.62
N GLN A 13 20.81 -0.70 9.80
CA GLN A 13 19.45 -1.11 10.13
C GLN A 13 19.05 -2.44 9.52
N VAL A 14 19.95 -3.11 8.80
CA VAL A 14 19.66 -4.42 8.19
C VAL A 14 19.25 -5.41 9.27
N GLY A 15 18.10 -6.07 9.05
CA GLY A 15 17.53 -7.03 9.99
C GLY A 15 16.70 -6.42 11.11
N SER A 16 16.56 -5.09 11.16
CA SER A 16 15.72 -4.42 12.15
C SER A 16 14.48 -3.82 11.53
N LEU A 17 13.46 -3.58 12.36
CA LEU A 17 12.26 -2.87 11.94
C LEU A 17 12.55 -1.37 11.94
N ILE A 18 12.58 -0.75 10.75
CA ILE A 18 12.93 0.66 10.60
C ILE A 18 11.71 1.58 10.54
N HIS A 19 10.53 1.02 10.26
CA HIS A 19 9.29 1.80 10.22
C HIS A 19 8.09 0.87 10.36
N GLN A 20 7.08 1.33 11.06
CA GLN A 20 5.78 0.68 11.16
C GLN A 20 4.72 1.77 11.18
N SER A 21 3.81 1.72 10.21
CA SER A 21 2.72 2.69 10.15
C SER A 21 1.60 2.33 11.11
N GLU A 22 0.69 3.29 11.33
CA GLU A 22 -0.58 3.01 11.96
C GLU A 22 -1.48 2.24 11.00
N TRP A 23 -2.47 1.55 11.54
CA TRP A 23 -3.50 0.92 10.74
C TRP A 23 -4.37 1.96 10.07
N ILE A 24 -4.75 1.71 8.82
CA ILE A 24 -5.73 2.53 8.12
C ILE A 24 -6.84 1.63 7.60
N ASP A 25 -8.05 2.18 7.52
CA ASP A 25 -9.17 1.48 6.94
C ASP A 25 -9.21 1.71 5.43
N ILE A 26 -9.39 0.62 4.69
CA ILE A 26 -9.60 0.67 3.25
C ILE A 26 -11.05 0.29 3.01
N SER A 27 -11.88 1.31 2.75
CA SER A 27 -13.31 1.11 2.52
C SER A 27 -13.59 0.63 1.11
N GLN A 28 -14.77 0.03 0.92
CA GLN A 28 -15.23 -0.34 -0.42
C GLN A 28 -15.32 0.90 -1.33
N GLU A 29 -15.70 2.06 -0.79
CA GLU A 29 -15.74 3.30 -1.54
C GLU A 29 -14.38 3.69 -2.12
N LYS A 30 -13.32 3.51 -1.34
CA LYS A 30 -11.97 3.80 -1.81
C LYS A 30 -11.53 2.82 -2.89
N ILE A 31 -11.88 1.55 -2.74
CA ILE A 31 -11.57 0.52 -3.75
C ILE A 31 -12.31 0.84 -5.05
N ASP A 32 -13.59 1.20 -4.94
CA ASP A 32 -14.38 1.56 -6.12
C ASP A 32 -13.80 2.80 -6.82
N ALA A 33 -13.36 3.80 -6.05
CA ALA A 33 -12.73 4.98 -6.62
C ALA A 33 -11.43 4.65 -7.35
N PHE A 34 -10.63 3.75 -6.81
CA PHE A 34 -9.42 3.29 -7.47
C PHE A 34 -9.76 2.53 -8.76
N ALA A 35 -10.79 1.68 -8.71
CA ALA A 35 -11.24 0.95 -9.90
C ALA A 35 -11.69 1.92 -11.00
N ASP A 36 -12.42 2.98 -10.64
CA ASP A 36 -12.85 4.00 -11.59
C ASP A 36 -11.65 4.77 -12.17
N ALA A 37 -10.70 5.13 -11.32
CA ALA A 37 -9.54 5.90 -11.75
C ALA A 37 -8.63 5.11 -12.70
N THR A 38 -8.54 3.80 -12.54
CA THR A 38 -7.64 2.93 -13.30
C THR A 38 -8.35 2.07 -14.32
N GLU A 39 -9.67 2.10 -14.36
CA GLU A 39 -10.51 1.28 -15.22
C GLU A 39 -10.35 -0.24 -14.96
N ASP A 40 -9.96 -0.61 -13.75
CA ASP A 40 -9.88 -2.01 -13.33
C ASP A 40 -11.08 -2.36 -12.47
N HIS A 41 -12.15 -2.82 -13.12
CA HIS A 41 -13.44 -3.12 -12.50
C HIS A 41 -13.67 -4.63 -12.34
N GLN A 42 -12.63 -5.41 -12.07
CA GLN A 42 -12.82 -6.83 -11.83
C GLN A 42 -13.72 -7.03 -10.61
N TRP A 43 -14.61 -8.02 -10.71
CA TRP A 43 -15.63 -8.26 -9.68
C TRP A 43 -15.04 -8.50 -8.29
N ILE A 44 -13.86 -9.09 -8.22
CA ILE A 44 -13.21 -9.40 -6.94
C ILE A 44 -12.92 -8.14 -6.11
N HIS A 45 -12.89 -6.99 -6.76
CA HIS A 45 -12.65 -5.71 -6.08
C HIS A 45 -13.93 -4.96 -5.79
N ILE A 46 -14.92 -5.03 -6.69
CA ILE A 46 -16.06 -4.10 -6.67
C ILE A 46 -17.42 -4.74 -6.43
N ASP A 47 -17.51 -6.06 -6.36
CA ASP A 47 -18.80 -6.75 -6.19
C ASP A 47 -18.81 -7.57 -4.91
N PRO A 48 -19.23 -6.96 -3.78
CA PRO A 48 -19.22 -7.67 -2.49
C PRO A 48 -20.10 -8.92 -2.46
N ALA A 49 -21.26 -8.89 -3.13
CA ALA A 49 -22.16 -10.04 -3.15
C ALA A 49 -21.54 -11.23 -3.88
N ARG A 50 -20.96 -10.99 -5.05
CA ARG A 50 -20.28 -12.04 -5.80
C ARG A 50 -19.03 -12.52 -5.10
N ALA A 51 -18.28 -11.61 -4.50
CA ALA A 51 -17.06 -11.96 -3.77
C ALA A 51 -17.36 -12.84 -2.56
N ALA A 52 -18.48 -12.60 -1.87
CA ALA A 52 -18.88 -13.43 -0.74
C ALA A 52 -19.11 -14.90 -1.13
N GLU A 53 -19.54 -15.14 -2.35
CA GLU A 53 -19.82 -16.49 -2.85
C GLU A 53 -18.63 -17.10 -3.59
N GLU A 54 -17.96 -16.33 -4.45
CA GLU A 54 -17.00 -16.87 -5.41
C GLU A 54 -15.55 -16.57 -5.07
N SER A 55 -15.27 -15.56 -4.23
CA SER A 55 -13.90 -15.25 -3.83
C SER A 55 -13.38 -16.27 -2.81
N PRO A 56 -12.12 -16.70 -2.93
CA PRO A 56 -11.51 -17.54 -1.90
C PRO A 56 -11.39 -16.83 -0.55
N PHE A 57 -11.48 -15.50 -0.55
CA PHE A 57 -11.42 -14.68 0.66
C PHE A 57 -12.81 -14.41 1.25
N LYS A 58 -13.88 -14.78 0.56
CA LYS A 58 -15.27 -14.54 0.96
C LYS A 58 -15.64 -13.07 1.14
N ALA A 59 -14.86 -12.19 0.53
CA ALA A 59 -15.04 -10.74 0.57
C ALA A 59 -14.30 -10.14 -0.61
N THR A 60 -14.59 -8.87 -0.91
CA THR A 60 -13.78 -8.13 -1.87
C THR A 60 -12.39 -7.86 -1.30
N ILE A 61 -11.44 -7.68 -2.19
CA ILE A 61 -10.07 -7.32 -1.81
C ILE A 61 -9.66 -6.06 -2.55
N ALA A 62 -8.76 -5.29 -1.95
CA ALA A 62 -8.18 -4.13 -2.60
C ALA A 62 -7.27 -4.58 -3.75
N HIS A 63 -7.17 -3.74 -4.78
CA HIS A 63 -6.21 -3.96 -5.85
C HIS A 63 -4.78 -3.95 -5.27
N GLY A 64 -3.93 -4.82 -5.78
CA GLY A 64 -2.52 -4.82 -5.38
C GLY A 64 -1.86 -3.47 -5.62
N TYR A 65 -2.14 -2.85 -6.76
CA TYR A 65 -1.60 -1.53 -7.08
C TYR A 65 -2.17 -0.43 -6.18
N PHE A 66 -3.42 -0.56 -5.71
CA PHE A 66 -3.96 0.38 -4.73
C PHE A 66 -3.16 0.29 -3.44
N THR A 67 -2.95 -0.92 -2.94
CA THR A 67 -2.17 -1.15 -1.73
C THR A 67 -0.76 -0.58 -1.87
N LEU A 68 -0.12 -0.82 -2.99
CA LEU A 68 1.21 -0.27 -3.28
C LEU A 68 1.20 1.26 -3.31
N SER A 69 0.15 1.86 -3.88
CA SER A 69 0.03 3.31 -3.99
C SER A 69 -0.15 4.01 -2.64
N LEU A 70 -0.49 3.27 -1.60
CA LEU A 70 -0.60 3.82 -0.24
C LEU A 70 0.76 3.96 0.45
N TYR A 71 1.82 3.46 -0.15
CA TYR A 71 3.14 3.47 0.44
C TYR A 71 3.60 4.87 0.89
N PRO A 72 3.47 5.93 0.07
CA PRO A 72 3.89 7.26 0.51
C PRO A 72 3.16 7.74 1.76
N LYS A 73 1.85 7.47 1.86
CA LYS A 73 1.06 7.83 3.03
C LYS A 73 1.48 7.04 4.26
N LEU A 74 1.59 5.73 4.13
CA LEU A 74 1.92 4.84 5.24
C LEU A 74 3.34 5.03 5.70
N ARG A 75 4.26 5.29 4.76
CA ARG A 75 5.66 5.53 5.07
C ARG A 75 5.86 6.84 5.84
N GLY A 76 5.04 7.85 5.49
CA GLY A 76 5.16 9.16 6.09
C GLY A 76 6.46 9.88 5.72
N PRO A 77 6.77 10.99 6.39
CA PRO A 77 8.02 11.69 6.15
C PRO A 77 9.22 10.81 6.47
N SER A 78 10.25 10.86 5.64
CA SER A 78 11.47 10.10 5.83
C SER A 78 12.64 11.01 6.11
N GLN A 79 13.51 10.59 7.04
CA GLN A 79 14.76 11.29 7.32
C GLN A 79 15.88 10.84 6.39
N LEU A 80 15.64 9.81 5.59
CA LEU A 80 16.64 9.20 4.74
C LEU A 80 16.51 9.65 3.28
N TRP A 81 16.34 10.97 3.07
CA TRP A 81 16.30 11.55 1.74
C TRP A 81 17.69 11.57 1.10
N VAL A 82 17.76 11.12 -0.14
CA VAL A 82 18.97 11.19 -0.94
C VAL A 82 18.91 12.45 -1.79
N GLU A 83 19.89 13.30 -1.64
CA GLU A 83 20.03 14.50 -2.46
C GLU A 83 20.52 14.12 -3.87
N ARG A 84 19.96 14.78 -4.86
CA ARG A 84 20.29 14.56 -6.26
C ARG A 84 21.22 15.64 -6.79
#